data_048ea42c4d7973c32a85bc5ba24c60c2
#
_entry.id   048ea42c4d7973c32a85bc5ba24c60c2
#
_cell.length_a   1.000
_cell.length_b   1.000
_cell.length_c   1.000
_cell.angle_alpha   90.00
_cell.angle_beta   90.00
_cell.angle_gamma   90.00
#
_symmetry.space_group_name_H-M   'P 1'
#
loop_
_entity.id
_entity.type
_entity.pdbx_description
1 polymer ?
#
loop_
_entity_poly.entity_id
_entity_poly.type
_entity_poly.pdbx_seq_one_letter_code
_entity_poly.pdbx_strand_id
1 'polypeptide(L)'
;MQLARTRLPALLAALAAVLSLLLVGPTVLAEDWTLTGSGVRVKKVAIVDVNVYAISHYMKSLPPSRTKQAVIEMDTGKKFVWTMKRDVDQEKIQNALKDAFAMNGYTEGGKIGQFTGAFKADLKEKGQVSIVYDADKKETTVSTGSGSATVGGADFMKAVWSIWLGKIDQPSLGDQLISKLP
;
A
#
# COMPACT_ATOMS: atom_id res chain seq x y z
N MET A 1 43.13 34.84 60.74
CA MET A 1 43.33 34.85 59.29
C MET A 1 42.84 33.51 58.75
N GLN A 2 41.54 33.44 58.38
CA GLN A 2 40.90 32.20 57.96
C GLN A 2 40.49 32.41 56.51
N LEU A 3 41.04 31.56 55.63
CA LEU A 3 40.78 31.53 54.19
C LEU A 3 39.45 30.85 53.86
N ALA A 4 38.67 31.53 53.07
CA ALA A 4 37.40 31.07 52.58
C ALA A 4 37.56 29.83 51.66
N ARG A 5 36.83 28.73 51.96
CA ARG A 5 36.68 27.56 51.08
C ARG A 5 35.59 27.81 50.12
N THR A 6 35.96 28.00 48.87
CA THR A 6 35.07 28.07 47.71
C THR A 6 34.29 26.77 47.50
N ARG A 7 32.96 26.84 47.55
CA ARG A 7 32.05 25.74 47.20
C ARG A 7 31.73 25.82 45.72
N LEU A 8 32.45 25.08 44.90
CA LEU A 8 32.17 24.99 43.45
C LEU A 8 32.37 23.56 42.91
N PRO A 9 31.56 22.58 43.33
CA PRO A 9 31.34 21.48 42.39
C PRO A 9 29.89 21.00 42.22
N ALA A 10 28.87 21.68 42.77
CA ALA A 10 27.49 21.13 42.72
C ALA A 10 26.68 21.53 41.48
N LEU A 11 27.12 22.55 40.73
CA LEU A 11 26.39 23.05 39.56
C LEU A 11 26.72 22.34 38.23
N LEU A 12 27.90 21.69 38.16
CA LEU A 12 28.30 20.97 36.93
C LEU A 12 27.71 19.56 36.81
N ALA A 13 27.31 18.93 37.92
CA ALA A 13 26.68 17.60 37.88
C ALA A 13 25.20 17.62 37.43
N ALA A 14 24.50 18.74 37.64
CA ALA A 14 23.09 18.87 37.27
C ALA A 14 22.89 19.11 35.75
N LEU A 15 23.87 19.67 35.07
CA LEU A 15 23.77 19.97 33.62
C LEU A 15 24.03 18.73 32.75
N ALA A 16 24.78 17.74 33.25
CA ALA A 16 25.04 16.50 32.49
C ALA A 16 23.84 15.53 32.50
N ALA A 17 22.98 15.57 33.52
CA ALA A 17 21.80 14.69 33.62
C ALA A 17 20.63 15.14 32.73
N VAL A 18 20.54 16.43 32.39
CA VAL A 18 19.45 16.95 31.54
C VAL A 18 19.73 16.73 30.05
N LEU A 19 21.01 16.62 29.67
CA LEU A 19 21.40 16.43 28.25
C LEU A 19 21.22 14.97 27.75
N SER A 20 21.10 14.00 28.69
CA SER A 20 20.94 12.58 28.33
C SER A 20 19.48 12.16 28.01
N LEU A 21 18.48 13.02 28.23
CA LEU A 21 17.06 12.70 28.06
C LEU A 21 16.49 13.11 26.71
N LEU A 22 17.29 13.72 25.84
CA LEU A 22 16.82 14.26 24.54
C LEU A 22 17.16 13.40 23.32
N LEU A 23 17.69 12.17 23.49
CA LEU A 23 18.10 11.28 22.40
C LEU A 23 17.20 10.06 22.20
N VAL A 24 16.05 9.99 22.87
CA VAL A 24 15.01 9.03 22.48
C VAL A 24 14.16 9.67 21.38
N GLY A 25 14.72 9.77 20.19
CA GLY A 25 13.92 10.02 19.00
C GLY A 25 12.87 8.91 18.86
N PRO A 26 11.66 9.19 18.28
CA PRO A 26 10.69 8.14 18.02
C PRO A 26 11.39 7.08 17.16
N THR A 27 11.54 5.88 17.69
CA THR A 27 11.90 4.72 16.89
C THR A 27 10.75 4.51 15.92
N VAL A 28 10.88 5.00 14.70
CA VAL A 28 10.03 4.60 13.59
C VAL A 28 10.30 3.11 13.42
N LEU A 29 9.44 2.27 14.01
CA LEU A 29 9.45 0.85 13.73
C LEU A 29 9.21 0.72 12.22
N ALA A 30 10.21 0.21 11.49
CA ALA A 30 10.03 -0.13 10.09
C ALA A 30 8.81 -1.07 10.01
N GLU A 31 7.80 -0.69 9.24
CA GLU A 31 6.63 -1.55 9.07
C GLU A 31 7.10 -2.87 8.40
N ASP A 32 6.93 -3.97 9.11
CA ASP A 32 7.31 -5.30 8.62
C ASP A 32 6.34 -5.78 7.53
N TRP A 33 6.68 -5.47 6.29
CA TRP A 33 5.95 -5.90 5.11
C TRP A 33 6.58 -7.15 4.52
N THR A 34 5.84 -8.26 4.50
CA THR A 34 6.24 -9.49 3.81
C THR A 34 5.76 -9.46 2.37
N LEU A 35 6.68 -9.59 1.41
CA LEU A 35 6.36 -9.73 -0.01
C LEU A 35 5.73 -11.11 -0.25
N THR A 36 4.48 -11.15 -0.69
CA THR A 36 3.74 -12.39 -0.98
C THR A 36 3.83 -12.82 -2.44
N GLY A 37 4.22 -11.91 -3.34
CA GLY A 37 4.45 -12.20 -4.74
C GLY A 37 4.47 -10.96 -5.61
N SER A 38 4.88 -11.16 -6.86
CA SER A 38 4.95 -10.10 -7.87
C SER A 38 4.63 -10.65 -9.26
N GLY A 39 4.10 -9.80 -10.13
CA GLY A 39 3.81 -10.17 -11.51
C GLY A 39 3.75 -8.95 -12.41
N VAL A 40 3.42 -9.19 -13.68
CA VAL A 40 3.22 -8.12 -14.68
C VAL A 40 1.78 -8.21 -15.19
N ARG A 41 1.09 -7.07 -15.13
CA ARG A 41 -0.21 -6.93 -15.77
C ARG A 41 -0.01 -6.80 -17.27
N VAL A 42 -0.52 -7.78 -17.99
CA VAL A 42 -0.50 -7.83 -19.44
C VAL A 42 -1.91 -7.60 -19.96
N LYS A 43 -2.07 -6.79 -20.98
CA LYS A 43 -3.33 -6.57 -21.68
C LYS A 43 -3.16 -6.99 -23.13
N LYS A 44 -4.09 -7.80 -23.64
CA LYS A 44 -4.12 -8.15 -25.06
C LYS A 44 -4.78 -7.03 -25.84
N VAL A 45 -4.04 -6.45 -26.80
CA VAL A 45 -4.53 -5.44 -27.72
C VAL A 45 -4.45 -6.03 -29.12
N ALA A 46 -5.60 -6.37 -29.70
CA ALA A 46 -5.70 -7.19 -30.91
C ALA A 46 -4.96 -8.54 -30.72
N ILE A 47 -3.84 -8.74 -31.40
CA ILE A 47 -3.01 -9.97 -31.32
C ILE A 47 -1.72 -9.78 -30.50
N VAL A 48 -1.48 -8.58 -29.93
CA VAL A 48 -0.23 -8.25 -29.24
C VAL A 48 -0.45 -8.18 -27.73
N ASP A 49 0.41 -8.83 -26.99
CA ASP A 49 0.46 -8.72 -25.53
C ASP A 49 1.27 -7.47 -25.12
N VAL A 50 0.64 -6.62 -24.31
CA VAL A 50 1.20 -5.34 -23.87
C VAL A 50 1.39 -5.34 -22.39
N ASN A 51 2.63 -5.18 -21.93
CA ASN A 51 2.95 -5.00 -20.51
C ASN A 51 2.49 -3.61 -20.05
N VAL A 52 1.54 -3.57 -19.09
CA VAL A 52 0.95 -2.32 -18.61
C VAL A 52 1.70 -1.81 -17.38
N TYR A 53 1.84 -2.66 -16.35
CA TYR A 53 2.59 -2.35 -15.13
C TYR A 53 3.12 -3.63 -14.48
N ALA A 54 4.23 -3.53 -13.75
CA ALA A 54 4.64 -4.51 -12.77
C ALA A 54 3.89 -4.24 -11.47
N ILE A 55 3.48 -5.30 -10.76
CA ILE A 55 2.75 -5.21 -9.50
C ILE A 55 3.35 -6.15 -8.48
N SER A 56 3.50 -5.68 -7.24
CA SER A 56 3.93 -6.46 -6.08
C SER A 56 2.89 -6.37 -4.98
N HIS A 57 2.67 -7.47 -4.29
CA HIS A 57 1.74 -7.57 -3.16
C HIS A 57 2.49 -7.87 -1.86
N TYR A 58 2.09 -7.19 -0.78
CA TYR A 58 2.69 -7.34 0.55
C TYR A 58 1.60 -7.44 1.61
N MET A 59 1.91 -8.16 2.70
CA MET A 59 1.05 -8.27 3.88
C MET A 59 1.86 -8.10 5.17
N LYS A 60 1.23 -7.60 6.25
CA LYS A 60 1.81 -7.55 7.60
C LYS A 60 1.72 -8.91 8.30
N SER A 61 0.62 -9.63 8.12
CA SER A 61 0.44 -11.00 8.59
C SER A 61 0.03 -11.89 7.43
N LEU A 62 0.50 -13.13 7.42
CA LEU A 62 0.22 -14.07 6.33
C LEU A 62 -1.02 -14.92 6.61
N PRO A 63 -1.81 -15.27 5.58
CA PRO A 63 -2.97 -16.13 5.75
C PRO A 63 -2.55 -17.57 6.06
N PRO A 64 -3.44 -18.35 6.73
CA PRO A 64 -3.14 -19.74 7.08
C PRO A 64 -3.10 -20.68 5.87
N SER A 65 -3.52 -20.24 4.71
CA SER A 65 -3.54 -21.03 3.48
C SER A 65 -3.17 -20.16 2.27
N ARG A 66 -2.43 -20.77 1.32
CA ARG A 66 -2.03 -20.15 0.07
C ARG A 66 -3.17 -20.13 -0.94
N THR A 67 -4.23 -19.39 -0.63
CA THR A 67 -5.36 -19.18 -1.55
C THR A 67 -5.64 -17.69 -1.75
N LYS A 68 -6.09 -17.33 -2.96
CA LYS A 68 -6.49 -15.96 -3.28
C LYS A 68 -7.60 -15.49 -2.33
N GLN A 69 -8.55 -16.37 -2.03
CA GLN A 69 -9.67 -16.06 -1.13
C GLN A 69 -9.19 -15.75 0.30
N ALA A 70 -8.26 -16.54 0.83
CA ALA A 70 -7.70 -16.28 2.16
C ALA A 70 -7.01 -14.91 2.24
N VAL A 71 -6.32 -14.48 1.18
CA VAL A 71 -5.71 -13.15 1.10
C VAL A 71 -6.77 -12.05 1.01
N ILE A 72 -7.84 -12.24 0.22
CA ILE A 72 -8.94 -11.27 0.10
C ILE A 72 -9.63 -11.08 1.45
N GLU A 73 -9.98 -12.18 2.13
CA GLU A 73 -10.76 -12.17 3.37
C GLU A 73 -9.96 -11.70 4.59
N MET A 74 -8.65 -11.91 4.60
CA MET A 74 -7.84 -11.62 5.77
C MET A 74 -7.83 -10.11 6.09
N ASP A 75 -8.25 -9.77 7.31
CA ASP A 75 -8.28 -8.40 7.82
C ASP A 75 -6.94 -8.05 8.48
N THR A 76 -5.95 -7.73 7.68
CA THR A 76 -4.59 -7.35 8.08
C THR A 76 -4.07 -6.24 7.18
N GLY A 77 -3.09 -5.47 7.64
CA GLY A 77 -2.40 -4.51 6.79
C GLY A 77 -1.85 -5.18 5.53
N LYS A 78 -2.21 -4.69 4.37
CA LYS A 78 -1.78 -5.24 3.08
C LYS A 78 -1.70 -4.15 2.01
N LYS A 79 -0.83 -4.34 1.02
CA LYS A 79 -0.63 -3.33 -0.02
C LYS A 79 -0.26 -3.93 -1.37
N PHE A 80 -0.67 -3.21 -2.40
CA PHE A 80 -0.13 -3.33 -3.75
C PHE A 80 0.77 -2.14 -4.06
N VAL A 81 1.83 -2.39 -4.81
CA VAL A 81 2.68 -1.36 -5.40
C VAL A 81 2.81 -1.65 -6.89
N TRP A 82 2.47 -0.68 -7.73
CA TRP A 82 2.65 -0.76 -9.18
C TRP A 82 3.82 0.10 -9.62
N THR A 83 4.50 -0.36 -10.67
CA THR A 83 5.44 0.44 -11.45
C THR A 83 5.01 0.36 -12.91
N MET A 84 4.65 1.49 -13.49
CA MET A 84 4.16 1.56 -14.86
C MET A 84 5.24 1.15 -15.85
N LYS A 85 4.88 0.33 -16.84
CA LYS A 85 5.76 -0.13 -17.93
C LYS A 85 5.55 0.66 -19.21
N ARG A 86 4.54 1.55 -19.21
CA ARG A 86 4.18 2.44 -20.31
C ARG A 86 3.27 3.54 -19.80
N ASP A 87 3.07 4.55 -20.63
CA ASP A 87 2.03 5.56 -20.40
C ASP A 87 0.63 4.93 -20.51
N VAL A 88 -0.26 5.33 -19.61
CA VAL A 88 -1.68 4.97 -19.64
C VAL A 88 -2.52 6.21 -19.35
N ASP A 89 -3.47 6.48 -20.22
CA ASP A 89 -4.37 7.63 -20.10
C ASP A 89 -5.20 7.51 -18.81
N GLN A 90 -5.45 8.65 -18.16
CA GLN A 90 -6.26 8.76 -16.95
C GLN A 90 -7.62 8.07 -17.08
N GLU A 91 -8.35 8.36 -18.15
CA GLU A 91 -9.67 7.79 -18.37
C GLU A 91 -9.63 6.26 -18.53
N LYS A 92 -8.63 5.74 -19.24
CA LYS A 92 -8.48 4.30 -19.45
C LYS A 92 -8.23 3.56 -18.14
N ILE A 93 -7.40 4.10 -17.24
CA ILE A 93 -7.15 3.44 -15.95
C ILE A 93 -8.37 3.52 -15.05
N GLN A 94 -9.07 4.66 -15.00
CA GLN A 94 -10.29 4.80 -14.22
C GLN A 94 -11.38 3.83 -14.70
N ASN A 95 -11.62 3.72 -16.02
CA ASN A 95 -12.61 2.82 -16.58
C ASN A 95 -12.23 1.35 -16.34
N ALA A 96 -10.96 0.97 -16.51
CA ALA A 96 -10.50 -0.39 -16.24
C ALA A 96 -10.70 -0.79 -14.77
N LEU A 97 -10.51 0.13 -13.81
CA LEU A 97 -10.78 -0.13 -12.39
C LEU A 97 -12.28 -0.28 -12.12
N LYS A 98 -13.12 0.59 -12.70
CA LYS A 98 -14.60 0.50 -12.58
C LYS A 98 -15.11 -0.83 -13.12
N ASP A 99 -14.63 -1.24 -14.29
CA ASP A 99 -14.98 -2.52 -14.91
C ASP A 99 -14.55 -3.71 -14.03
N ALA A 100 -13.38 -3.64 -13.42
CA ALA A 100 -12.87 -4.68 -12.53
C ALA A 100 -13.69 -4.80 -11.23
N PHE A 101 -14.15 -3.69 -10.65
CA PHE A 101 -15.10 -3.72 -9.54
C PHE A 101 -16.42 -4.39 -9.94
N ALA A 102 -16.99 -3.98 -11.07
CA ALA A 102 -18.24 -4.55 -11.57
C ALA A 102 -18.12 -6.05 -11.89
N MET A 103 -17.00 -6.48 -12.49
CA MET A 103 -16.71 -7.89 -12.77
C MET A 103 -16.70 -8.75 -11.49
N ASN A 104 -16.29 -8.17 -10.37
CA ASN A 104 -16.25 -8.82 -9.05
C ASN A 104 -17.51 -8.57 -8.21
N GLY A 105 -18.56 -7.97 -8.80
CA GLY A 105 -19.85 -7.77 -8.15
C GLY A 105 -19.93 -6.63 -7.16
N TYR A 106 -18.94 -5.73 -7.13
CA TYR A 106 -18.96 -4.55 -6.27
C TYR A 106 -19.50 -3.34 -7.07
N THR A 107 -20.58 -2.72 -6.59
CA THR A 107 -21.35 -1.70 -7.31
C THR A 107 -21.58 -0.40 -6.56
N GLU A 108 -20.92 -0.19 -5.41
CA GLU A 108 -21.05 1.07 -4.65
C GLU A 108 -20.36 2.23 -5.36
N GLY A 109 -21.09 2.90 -6.25
CA GLY A 109 -20.57 3.94 -7.14
C GLY A 109 -19.87 5.10 -6.41
N GLY A 110 -20.34 5.47 -5.20
CA GLY A 110 -19.70 6.51 -4.38
C GLY A 110 -18.28 6.15 -3.97
N LYS A 111 -18.07 4.96 -3.40
CA LYS A 111 -16.75 4.46 -2.99
C LYS A 111 -15.82 4.22 -4.19
N ILE A 112 -16.37 3.63 -5.28
CA ILE A 112 -15.63 3.43 -6.54
C ILE A 112 -15.18 4.78 -7.11
N GLY A 113 -16.06 5.77 -7.17
CA GLY A 113 -15.76 7.11 -7.66
C GLY A 113 -14.70 7.83 -6.83
N GLN A 114 -14.78 7.73 -5.50
CA GLN A 114 -13.77 8.28 -4.59
C GLN A 114 -12.40 7.64 -4.83
N PHE A 115 -12.31 6.32 -4.94
CA PHE A 115 -11.08 5.60 -5.20
C PHE A 115 -10.48 5.93 -6.58
N THR A 116 -11.29 5.85 -7.65
CA THR A 116 -10.81 6.15 -9.00
C THR A 116 -10.49 7.62 -9.21
N GLY A 117 -11.09 8.52 -8.43
CA GLY A 117 -10.82 9.96 -8.43
C GLY A 117 -9.42 10.36 -7.96
N ALA A 118 -8.63 9.43 -7.37
CA ALA A 118 -7.21 9.66 -7.09
C ALA A 118 -6.35 9.75 -8.35
N PHE A 119 -6.81 9.17 -9.45
CA PHE A 119 -6.13 9.21 -10.75
C PHE A 119 -6.54 10.50 -11.48
N LYS A 120 -5.83 11.60 -11.21
CA LYS A 120 -6.16 12.96 -11.72
C LYS A 120 -5.42 13.33 -13.00
N ALA A 121 -4.48 12.49 -13.44
CA ALA A 121 -3.72 12.67 -14.67
C ALA A 121 -3.29 11.30 -15.22
N ASP A 122 -2.77 11.28 -16.45
CA ASP A 122 -2.18 10.10 -17.05
C ASP A 122 -1.09 9.50 -16.14
N LEU A 123 -1.04 8.18 -16.08
CA LEU A 123 0.07 7.47 -15.46
C LEU A 123 1.22 7.35 -16.46
N LYS A 124 2.36 7.91 -16.12
CA LYS A 124 3.53 7.88 -16.98
C LYS A 124 4.38 6.63 -16.74
N GLU A 125 5.10 6.18 -17.77
CA GLU A 125 6.08 5.10 -17.66
C GLU A 125 7.01 5.35 -16.45
N LYS A 126 7.34 4.29 -15.69
CA LYS A 126 8.09 4.31 -14.41
C LYS A 126 7.37 5.01 -13.25
N GLY A 127 6.22 5.66 -13.48
CA GLY A 127 5.37 6.17 -12.42
C GLY A 127 4.91 5.06 -11.47
N GLN A 128 4.70 5.41 -10.21
CA GLN A 128 4.27 4.45 -9.18
C GLN A 128 2.85 4.75 -8.70
N VAL A 129 2.13 3.70 -8.37
CA VAL A 129 0.85 3.72 -7.67
C VAL A 129 0.97 2.80 -6.48
N SER A 130 0.53 3.25 -5.31
CA SER A 130 0.39 2.41 -4.12
C SER A 130 -1.07 2.33 -3.68
N ILE A 131 -1.48 1.14 -3.25
CA ILE A 131 -2.79 0.90 -2.64
C ILE A 131 -2.51 0.21 -1.32
N VAL A 132 -2.86 0.85 -0.21
CA VAL A 132 -2.55 0.39 1.15
C VAL A 132 -3.83 0.26 1.94
N TYR A 133 -4.05 -0.88 2.57
CA TYR A 133 -5.10 -1.09 3.55
C TYR A 133 -4.52 -1.02 4.96
N ASP A 134 -5.08 -0.11 5.77
CA ASP A 134 -4.84 0.01 7.20
C ASP A 134 -5.93 -0.78 7.93
N ALA A 135 -5.56 -1.91 8.54
CA ALA A 135 -6.53 -2.79 9.20
C ALA A 135 -7.08 -2.19 10.50
N ASP A 136 -6.35 -1.34 11.20
CA ASP A 136 -6.80 -0.71 12.44
C ASP A 136 -7.89 0.33 12.17
N LYS A 137 -7.73 1.10 11.08
CA LYS A 137 -8.69 2.12 10.65
C LYS A 137 -9.78 1.58 9.73
N LYS A 138 -9.61 0.37 9.19
CA LYS A 138 -10.46 -0.18 8.11
C LYS A 138 -10.53 0.72 6.88
N GLU A 139 -9.41 1.30 6.50
CA GLU A 139 -9.31 2.26 5.41
C GLU A 139 -8.37 1.77 4.32
N THR A 140 -8.78 1.95 3.06
CA THR A 140 -7.95 1.70 1.88
C THR A 140 -7.56 3.04 1.26
N THR A 141 -6.26 3.32 1.22
CA THR A 141 -5.70 4.51 0.59
C THR A 141 -5.05 4.14 -0.74
N VAL A 142 -5.45 4.81 -1.80
CA VAL A 142 -4.76 4.78 -3.09
C VAL A 142 -3.98 6.08 -3.27
N SER A 143 -2.72 5.99 -3.66
CA SER A 143 -1.85 7.13 -3.94
C SER A 143 -1.19 6.98 -5.31
N THR A 144 -1.25 8.06 -6.08
CA THR A 144 -0.66 8.16 -7.43
C THR A 144 0.28 9.37 -7.47
N GLY A 145 1.01 9.56 -8.53
CA GLY A 145 1.81 10.78 -8.73
C GLY A 145 0.97 12.07 -8.84
N SER A 146 -0.35 11.96 -9.09
CA SER A 146 -1.25 13.09 -9.33
C SER A 146 -2.31 13.30 -8.23
N GLY A 147 -2.51 12.33 -7.33
CA GLY A 147 -3.53 12.44 -6.29
C GLY A 147 -3.53 11.27 -5.32
N SER A 148 -4.36 11.41 -4.28
CA SER A 148 -4.61 10.36 -3.29
C SER A 148 -6.08 10.38 -2.89
N ALA A 149 -6.61 9.21 -2.48
CA ALA A 149 -7.93 9.08 -1.89
C ALA A 149 -7.93 7.95 -0.87
N THR A 150 -8.71 8.12 0.19
CA THR A 150 -8.92 7.12 1.25
C THR A 150 -10.38 6.76 1.32
N VAL A 151 -10.68 5.46 1.29
CA VAL A 151 -12.05 4.92 1.31
C VAL A 151 -12.18 3.93 2.46
N GLY A 152 -13.18 4.14 3.31
CA GLY A 152 -13.43 3.28 4.48
C GLY A 152 -14.21 2.01 4.15
N GLY A 153 -13.99 1.01 4.99
CA GLY A 153 -14.73 -0.26 5.02
C GLY A 153 -13.92 -1.48 4.62
N ALA A 154 -14.02 -2.54 5.42
CA ALA A 154 -13.41 -3.83 5.11
C ALA A 154 -14.02 -4.49 3.87
N ASP A 155 -15.31 -4.21 3.60
CA ASP A 155 -16.01 -4.59 2.36
C ASP A 155 -15.33 -3.99 1.12
N PHE A 156 -15.00 -2.71 1.20
CA PHE A 156 -14.30 -2.02 0.12
C PHE A 156 -12.88 -2.57 -0.09
N MET A 157 -12.15 -2.83 1.00
CA MET A 157 -10.85 -3.50 0.91
C MET A 157 -10.96 -4.81 0.15
N LYS A 158 -11.91 -5.69 0.52
CA LYS A 158 -12.11 -6.98 -0.17
C LYS A 158 -12.41 -6.78 -1.66
N ALA A 159 -13.23 -5.79 -1.99
CA ALA A 159 -13.52 -5.45 -3.38
C ALA A 159 -12.27 -5.01 -4.15
N VAL A 160 -11.41 -4.17 -3.55
CA VAL A 160 -10.15 -3.74 -4.17
C VAL A 160 -9.21 -4.93 -4.38
N TRP A 161 -9.03 -5.82 -3.39
CA TRP A 161 -8.16 -7.01 -3.54
C TRP A 161 -8.70 -8.00 -4.57
N SER A 162 -10.03 -8.06 -4.72
CA SER A 162 -10.68 -8.90 -5.75
C SER A 162 -10.37 -8.46 -7.19
N ILE A 163 -9.95 -7.21 -7.43
CA ILE A 163 -9.55 -6.75 -8.77
C ILE A 163 -8.42 -7.62 -9.35
N TRP A 164 -7.46 -8.07 -8.52
CA TRP A 164 -6.32 -8.88 -8.97
C TRP A 164 -6.39 -10.33 -8.53
N LEU A 165 -7.07 -10.62 -7.42
CA LEU A 165 -7.13 -11.95 -6.84
C LEU A 165 -8.47 -12.67 -7.10
N GLY A 166 -9.50 -11.94 -7.49
CA GLY A 166 -10.81 -12.46 -7.88
C GLY A 166 -10.94 -12.77 -9.36
N LYS A 167 -12.04 -12.32 -9.95
CA LYS A 167 -12.30 -12.45 -11.39
C LYS A 167 -11.49 -11.40 -12.16
N ILE A 168 -10.63 -11.87 -13.05
CA ILE A 168 -9.75 -11.04 -13.88
C ILE A 168 -9.46 -11.77 -15.20
N ASP A 169 -9.27 -11.03 -16.30
CA ASP A 169 -8.93 -11.56 -17.62
C ASP A 169 -7.50 -12.15 -17.71
N GLN A 170 -6.68 -12.02 -16.67
CA GLN A 170 -5.36 -12.62 -16.51
C GLN A 170 -5.27 -13.37 -15.16
N PRO A 171 -5.91 -14.56 -15.00
CA PRO A 171 -5.96 -15.28 -13.72
C PRO A 171 -4.59 -15.66 -13.14
N SER A 172 -3.60 -15.89 -14.01
CA SER A 172 -2.22 -16.21 -13.61
C SER A 172 -1.53 -15.07 -12.84
N LEU A 173 -1.97 -13.82 -13.01
CA LEU A 173 -1.43 -12.70 -12.24
C LEU A 173 -1.75 -12.86 -10.75
N GLY A 174 -2.97 -13.23 -10.41
CA GLY A 174 -3.34 -13.50 -9.02
C GLY A 174 -2.52 -14.64 -8.40
N ASP A 175 -2.20 -15.70 -9.16
CA ASP A 175 -1.34 -16.81 -8.71
C ASP A 175 0.10 -16.34 -8.45
N GLN A 176 0.63 -15.46 -9.31
CA GLN A 176 1.94 -14.84 -9.13
C GLN A 176 2.00 -13.96 -7.87
N LEU A 177 0.93 -13.21 -7.57
CA LEU A 177 0.86 -12.29 -6.41
C LEU A 177 0.84 -12.99 -5.06
N ILE A 178 0.48 -14.27 -5.02
CA ILE A 178 0.50 -15.11 -3.81
C ILE A 178 1.57 -16.20 -3.85
N SER A 179 2.47 -16.17 -4.83
CA SER A 179 3.42 -17.26 -5.11
C SER A 179 4.44 -17.50 -4.00
N LYS A 180 4.69 -16.51 -3.13
CA LYS A 180 5.62 -16.58 -2.00
C LYS A 180 4.96 -16.85 -0.65
N LEU A 181 3.64 -17.05 -0.63
CA LEU A 181 2.98 -17.53 0.59
C LEU A 181 3.40 -18.96 0.89
N PRO A 182 3.50 -19.33 2.18
CA PRO A 182 3.84 -20.68 2.60
C PRO A 182 2.77 -21.72 2.21
#